data_034653b3fb4ba36164ac7227dd56424a
#
_entry.id   034653b3fb4ba36164ac7227dd56424a
#
_cell.length_a   1.000
_cell.length_b   1.000
_cell.length_c   1.000
_cell.angle_alpha   90.00
_cell.angle_beta   90.00
_cell.angle_gamma   90.00
#
_symmetry.space_group_name_H-M   'P 1'
#
loop_
_entity.id
_entity.type
_entity.pdbx_description
1 polymer ?
#
loop_
_entity_poly.entity_id
_entity_poly.type
_entity_poly.pdbx_seq_one_letter_code
_entity_poly.pdbx_strand_id
1 'polypeptide(L)'
;MFNAGIGATCTAEGTFELDASIMEGKDLSAGAVAGLKHVKHPINAAYAVKTKSPHVMLSGAGAEEFAKEQGLEMVEDNMYFATPKTMGWIEKLKQESKKNGTVGCVVLDKQGNLTAGTSTGGMFKKRWGRIGDSPVIGAGTYADNNSCAVSCTGHGEYFIRHAVAFDVCARYKYLKESVEIAADYIIHTELNTNAGNGGLIAVDKLGNIAMPYNSGGMFRGYLYKERDSSDVKKGYGIGKKLVVADFIK
;
A
#
# COMPACT_ATOMS: atom_id res chain seq x y z
N MET A 1 -8.52 12.08 1.84
CA MET A 1 -7.69 12.20 0.63
C MET A 1 -6.44 11.36 0.87
N PHE A 2 -6.18 10.45 -0.01
CA PHE A 2 -5.09 9.48 0.09
C PHE A 2 -3.78 10.09 -0.44
N ASN A 3 -2.64 9.65 0.09
CA ASN A 3 -1.32 10.01 -0.37
C ASN A 3 -0.85 9.03 -1.46
N ALA A 4 -1.44 9.12 -2.63
CA ALA A 4 -1.05 8.34 -3.81
C ALA A 4 -1.61 9.01 -5.07
N GLY A 5 -0.91 8.96 -6.20
CA GLY A 5 -1.31 9.60 -7.43
C GLY A 5 -1.65 11.09 -7.22
N ILE A 6 -2.81 11.54 -7.71
CA ILE A 6 -3.32 12.90 -7.41
C ILE A 6 -3.60 13.01 -5.90
N GLY A 7 -2.92 13.92 -5.24
CA GLY A 7 -2.96 14.12 -3.79
C GLY A 7 -1.77 13.52 -3.04
N ALA A 8 -0.78 12.99 -3.75
CA ALA A 8 0.49 12.59 -3.18
C ALA A 8 1.16 13.73 -2.40
N THR A 9 1.95 13.40 -1.39
CA THR A 9 2.77 14.39 -0.70
C THR A 9 3.97 14.77 -1.56
N CYS A 10 4.48 15.99 -1.39
CA CYS A 10 5.66 16.47 -2.12
C CYS A 10 6.97 16.12 -1.41
N THR A 11 8.05 16.08 -2.20
CA THR A 11 9.44 16.06 -1.75
C THR A 11 9.84 17.38 -1.09
N ALA A 12 11.04 17.46 -0.56
CA ALA A 12 11.58 18.70 0.01
C ALA A 12 11.79 19.79 -1.06
N GLU A 13 11.94 19.39 -2.32
CA GLU A 13 12.09 20.25 -3.50
C GLU A 13 10.73 20.72 -4.07
N GLY A 14 9.61 20.24 -3.50
CA GLY A 14 8.26 20.61 -3.96
C GLY A 14 7.77 19.81 -5.17
N THR A 15 8.46 18.74 -5.54
CA THR A 15 8.05 17.82 -6.62
C THR A 15 7.35 16.57 -6.05
N PHE A 16 6.81 15.74 -6.92
CA PHE A 16 6.15 14.48 -6.54
C PHE A 16 6.97 13.29 -7.04
N GLU A 17 7.19 12.33 -6.15
CA GLU A 17 7.80 11.04 -6.48
C GLU A 17 6.91 9.94 -5.94
N LEU A 18 6.49 9.05 -6.83
CA LEU A 18 5.46 8.05 -6.57
C LEU A 18 6.05 6.65 -6.59
N ASP A 19 5.56 5.81 -5.68
CA ASP A 19 5.96 4.43 -5.55
C ASP A 19 4.70 3.53 -5.59
N ALA A 20 4.84 2.32 -6.13
CA ALA A 20 3.77 1.32 -6.11
C ALA A 20 4.32 -0.10 -6.22
N SER A 21 3.57 -1.06 -5.72
CA SER A 21 3.82 -2.49 -5.93
C SER A 21 2.54 -3.29 -5.99
N ILE A 22 2.61 -4.44 -6.63
CA ILE A 22 1.55 -5.45 -6.70
C ILE A 22 2.17 -6.84 -6.61
N MET A 23 1.50 -7.76 -5.92
CA MET A 23 1.94 -9.15 -5.79
C MET A 23 0.75 -10.09 -5.85
N GLU A 24 0.87 -11.17 -6.62
CA GLU A 24 -0.07 -12.27 -6.68
C GLU A 24 0.39 -13.45 -5.82
N GLY A 25 -0.49 -13.92 -4.96
CA GLY A 25 -0.18 -15.03 -4.03
C GLY A 25 -0.14 -16.40 -4.69
N LYS A 26 -0.69 -16.54 -5.89
CA LYS A 26 -0.77 -17.83 -6.60
C LYS A 26 0.60 -18.40 -6.96
N ASP A 27 1.48 -17.55 -7.43
CA ASP A 27 2.80 -17.92 -7.97
C ASP A 27 3.92 -17.03 -7.42
N LEU A 28 3.58 -16.13 -6.47
CA LEU A 28 4.45 -15.13 -5.88
C LEU A 28 5.00 -14.12 -6.89
N SER A 29 4.39 -14.02 -8.08
CA SER A 29 4.78 -13.03 -9.07
C SER A 29 4.50 -11.62 -8.55
N ALA A 30 5.45 -10.72 -8.73
CA ALA A 30 5.37 -9.37 -8.22
C ALA A 30 5.95 -8.36 -9.21
N GLY A 31 5.50 -7.12 -9.09
CA GLY A 31 6.07 -5.98 -9.79
C GLY A 31 6.03 -4.74 -8.90
N ALA A 32 7.08 -3.94 -9.00
CA ALA A 32 7.23 -2.74 -8.21
C ALA A 32 7.88 -1.61 -9.02
N VAL A 33 7.53 -0.39 -8.68
CA VAL A 33 8.14 0.83 -9.22
C VAL A 33 8.37 1.84 -8.10
N ALA A 34 9.47 2.57 -8.18
CA ALA A 34 9.82 3.58 -7.18
C ALA A 34 10.37 4.86 -7.83
N GLY A 35 10.09 6.02 -7.22
CA GLY A 35 10.62 7.31 -7.63
C GLY A 35 10.07 7.81 -8.96
N LEU A 36 8.86 7.45 -9.34
CA LEU A 36 8.21 7.89 -10.58
C LEU A 36 7.73 9.34 -10.47
N LYS A 37 8.00 10.14 -11.49
CA LYS A 37 7.63 11.55 -11.55
C LYS A 37 6.55 11.86 -12.59
N HIS A 38 6.47 11.06 -13.65
CA HIS A 38 5.62 11.35 -14.82
C HIS A 38 4.65 10.23 -15.19
N VAL A 39 4.69 9.08 -14.53
CA VAL A 39 3.73 8.00 -14.80
C VAL A 39 2.41 8.31 -14.08
N LYS A 40 1.34 8.49 -14.85
CA LYS A 40 0.02 8.90 -14.33
C LYS A 40 -0.56 7.92 -13.29
N HIS A 41 -0.38 6.63 -13.52
CA HIS A 41 -0.88 5.55 -12.69
C HIS A 41 0.24 4.57 -12.28
N PRO A 42 0.99 4.84 -11.20
CA PRO A 42 2.13 4.00 -10.79
C PRO A 42 1.79 2.52 -10.60
N ILE A 43 0.59 2.19 -10.15
CA ILE A 43 0.16 0.79 -9.96
C ILE A 43 0.08 0.04 -11.30
N ASN A 44 -0.27 0.72 -12.41
CA ASN A 44 -0.27 0.12 -13.73
C ASN A 44 1.15 -0.16 -14.21
N ALA A 45 2.12 0.70 -13.85
CA ALA A 45 3.53 0.45 -14.13
C ALA A 45 4.05 -0.75 -13.33
N ALA A 46 3.72 -0.85 -12.03
CA ALA A 46 4.03 -2.03 -11.23
C ALA A 46 3.45 -3.32 -11.84
N TYR A 47 2.19 -3.28 -12.29
CA TYR A 47 1.56 -4.40 -12.98
C TYR A 47 2.26 -4.75 -14.31
N ALA A 48 2.66 -3.74 -15.09
CA ALA A 48 3.42 -3.96 -16.33
C ALA A 48 4.79 -4.57 -16.05
N VAL A 49 5.51 -4.13 -15.01
CA VAL A 49 6.77 -4.76 -14.57
C VAL A 49 6.56 -6.25 -14.30
N LYS A 50 5.53 -6.60 -13.52
CA LYS A 50 5.18 -7.99 -13.21
C LYS A 50 4.88 -8.83 -14.45
N THR A 51 4.16 -8.26 -15.45
CA THR A 51 3.58 -9.05 -16.55
C THR A 51 4.35 -8.99 -17.85
N LYS A 52 5.21 -7.99 -18.03
CA LYS A 52 5.87 -7.68 -19.31
C LYS A 52 7.39 -7.55 -19.21
N SER A 53 7.96 -7.82 -18.04
CA SER A 53 9.41 -7.79 -17.85
C SER A 53 9.88 -9.01 -17.04
N PRO A 54 11.17 -9.37 -17.11
CA PRO A 54 11.76 -10.39 -16.25
C PRO A 54 12.10 -9.86 -14.84
N HIS A 55 11.86 -8.58 -14.58
CA HIS A 55 12.25 -7.91 -13.35
C HIS A 55 11.10 -7.88 -12.37
N VAL A 56 11.44 -7.74 -11.08
CA VAL A 56 10.47 -7.51 -10.01
C VAL A 56 10.33 -6.02 -9.69
N MET A 57 11.40 -5.24 -9.85
CA MET A 57 11.39 -3.83 -9.45
C MET A 57 12.19 -2.97 -10.42
N LEU A 58 11.61 -1.84 -10.82
CA LEU A 58 12.26 -0.79 -11.60
C LEU A 58 12.17 0.55 -10.85
N SER A 59 13.08 1.50 -11.10
CA SER A 59 13.06 2.79 -10.40
C SER A 59 13.48 3.95 -11.30
N GLY A 60 13.03 5.15 -10.93
CA GLY A 60 13.45 6.42 -11.53
C GLY A 60 13.26 6.48 -13.04
N ALA A 61 14.23 7.06 -13.74
CA ALA A 61 14.16 7.29 -15.18
C ALA A 61 13.99 6.00 -16.00
N GLY A 62 14.66 4.91 -15.60
CA GLY A 62 14.52 3.62 -16.28
C GLY A 62 13.10 3.02 -16.14
N ALA A 63 12.46 3.20 -15.01
CA ALA A 63 11.08 2.79 -14.84
C ALA A 63 10.10 3.64 -15.66
N GLU A 64 10.39 4.92 -15.87
CA GLU A 64 9.60 5.81 -16.73
C GLU A 64 9.80 5.51 -18.23
N GLU A 65 11.02 5.19 -18.62
CA GLU A 65 11.33 4.71 -19.97
C GLU A 65 10.56 3.42 -20.30
N PHE A 66 10.64 2.43 -19.41
CA PHE A 66 9.85 1.21 -19.52
C PHE A 66 8.34 1.50 -19.59
N ALA A 67 7.82 2.40 -18.75
CA ALA A 67 6.41 2.77 -18.78
C ALA A 67 5.98 3.35 -20.14
N LYS A 68 6.81 4.19 -20.76
CA LYS A 68 6.59 4.74 -22.11
C LYS A 68 6.59 3.65 -23.16
N GLU A 69 7.58 2.74 -23.13
CA GLU A 69 7.66 1.61 -24.05
C GLU A 69 6.44 0.68 -23.97
N GLN A 70 5.85 0.55 -22.76
CA GLN A 70 4.63 -0.22 -22.56
C GLN A 70 3.34 0.55 -22.90
N GLY A 71 3.44 1.80 -23.39
CA GLY A 71 2.29 2.63 -23.79
C GLY A 71 1.45 3.11 -22.60
N LEU A 72 2.04 3.24 -21.42
CA LEU A 72 1.30 3.75 -20.24
C LEU A 72 1.11 5.27 -20.33
N GLU A 73 0.03 5.75 -19.75
CA GLU A 73 -0.26 7.19 -19.69
C GLU A 73 0.80 7.94 -18.88
N MET A 74 1.40 8.94 -19.54
CA MET A 74 2.39 9.83 -18.92
C MET A 74 1.80 11.22 -18.70
N VAL A 75 2.32 11.95 -17.74
CA VAL A 75 2.05 13.37 -17.50
C VAL A 75 3.27 14.19 -17.87
N GLU A 76 3.06 15.33 -18.55
CA GLU A 76 4.17 16.21 -18.94
C GLU A 76 4.67 17.03 -17.74
N ASP A 77 3.73 17.55 -16.95
CA ASP A 77 4.02 18.35 -15.76
C ASP A 77 3.82 17.51 -14.49
N ASN A 78 4.85 17.40 -13.68
CA ASN A 78 4.83 16.73 -12.39
C ASN A 78 3.80 17.35 -11.42
N MET A 79 3.43 18.63 -11.62
CA MET A 79 2.38 19.29 -10.84
C MET A 79 0.98 18.73 -11.09
N TYR A 80 0.79 17.83 -12.06
CA TYR A 80 -0.44 17.05 -12.24
C TYR A 80 -0.89 16.33 -10.94
N PHE A 81 0.05 15.90 -10.11
CA PHE A 81 -0.26 15.22 -8.86
C PHE A 81 -0.65 16.15 -7.72
N ALA A 82 -0.50 17.46 -7.91
CA ALA A 82 -0.86 18.45 -6.92
C ALA A 82 -2.37 18.58 -6.73
N THR A 83 -2.76 18.95 -5.55
CA THR A 83 -4.13 19.37 -5.20
C THR A 83 -4.05 20.74 -4.49
N PRO A 84 -5.15 21.50 -4.36
CA PRO A 84 -5.13 22.74 -3.58
C PRO A 84 -4.53 22.57 -2.18
N LYS A 85 -4.75 21.40 -1.56
CA LYS A 85 -4.19 21.07 -0.26
C LYS A 85 -2.67 20.84 -0.31
N THR A 86 -2.18 20.09 -1.30
CA THR A 86 -0.74 19.84 -1.45
C THR A 86 0.01 21.08 -1.95
N MET A 87 -0.63 21.93 -2.75
CA MET A 87 -0.11 23.25 -3.11
C MET A 87 0.12 24.12 -1.88
N GLY A 88 -0.86 24.18 -0.97
CA GLY A 88 -0.68 24.89 0.30
C GLY A 88 0.44 24.32 1.18
N TRP A 89 0.81 23.03 1.02
CA TRP A 89 1.99 22.46 1.68
C TRP A 89 3.30 22.89 1.00
N ILE A 90 3.32 22.95 -0.33
CA ILE A 90 4.49 23.44 -1.07
C ILE A 90 4.78 24.90 -0.67
N GLU A 91 3.77 25.75 -0.57
CA GLU A 91 3.90 27.13 -0.09
C GLU A 91 4.39 27.20 1.36
N LYS A 92 4.00 26.21 2.19
CA LYS A 92 4.37 26.09 3.60
C LYS A 92 5.55 25.12 3.84
N LEU A 93 6.37 24.82 2.85
CA LEU A 93 7.52 23.94 3.00
C LEU A 93 8.48 24.36 4.15
N LYS A 94 8.37 25.60 4.61
CA LYS A 94 9.12 26.15 5.76
C LYS A 94 8.50 25.80 7.12
N GLN A 95 7.26 25.27 7.19
CA GLN A 95 6.60 24.91 8.44
C GLN A 95 6.45 23.38 8.54
N GLU A 96 6.71 22.84 9.71
CA GLU A 96 6.60 21.39 9.94
C GLU A 96 5.14 20.90 9.88
N SER A 97 4.85 19.96 9.01
CA SER A 97 3.63 19.14 9.09
C SER A 97 3.96 17.67 8.82
N LYS A 98 3.73 16.82 9.83
CA LYS A 98 3.84 15.37 9.69
C LYS A 98 2.52 14.84 9.15
N LYS A 99 2.47 14.44 7.87
CA LYS A 99 1.35 13.63 7.34
C LYS A 99 1.90 12.59 6.39
N ASN A 100 1.78 11.35 6.80
CA ASN A 100 2.02 10.16 6.01
C ASN A 100 0.66 9.59 5.58
N GLY A 101 0.62 8.85 4.51
CA GLY A 101 -0.55 8.13 4.06
C GLY A 101 -0.18 7.27 2.86
N THR A 102 -0.99 6.26 2.60
CA THR A 102 -0.76 5.28 1.55
C THR A 102 -2.12 4.74 1.14
N VAL A 103 -2.28 4.29 -0.09
CA VAL A 103 -3.44 3.53 -0.54
C VAL A 103 -3.06 2.08 -0.67
N GLY A 104 -3.82 1.20 -0.06
CA GLY A 104 -3.65 -0.24 -0.14
C GLY A 104 -4.94 -0.97 -0.51
N CYS A 105 -4.81 -2.09 -1.19
CA CYS A 105 -5.90 -3.01 -1.48
C CYS A 105 -5.40 -4.44 -1.36
N VAL A 106 -6.17 -5.28 -0.66
CA VAL A 106 -5.95 -6.72 -0.58
C VAL A 106 -7.23 -7.43 -1.01
N VAL A 107 -7.09 -8.48 -1.79
CA VAL A 107 -8.21 -9.18 -2.42
C VAL A 107 -8.05 -10.68 -2.27
N LEU A 108 -9.14 -11.36 -1.90
CA LEU A 108 -9.33 -12.77 -2.11
C LEU A 108 -10.41 -12.94 -3.19
N ASP A 109 -10.05 -13.56 -4.31
CA ASP A 109 -10.97 -13.76 -5.42
C ASP A 109 -11.82 -15.05 -5.26
N LYS A 110 -12.77 -15.25 -6.17
CA LYS A 110 -13.66 -16.42 -6.16
C LYS A 110 -12.94 -17.75 -6.41
N GLN A 111 -11.75 -17.69 -6.99
CA GLN A 111 -10.90 -18.85 -7.25
C GLN A 111 -9.98 -19.18 -6.06
N GLY A 112 -9.99 -18.36 -5.01
CA GLY A 112 -9.15 -18.50 -3.84
C GLY A 112 -7.75 -17.88 -4.00
N ASN A 113 -7.55 -17.03 -5.01
CA ASN A 113 -6.29 -16.32 -5.19
C ASN A 113 -6.24 -15.05 -4.35
N LEU A 114 -5.11 -14.83 -3.72
CA LEU A 114 -4.79 -13.65 -2.94
C LEU A 114 -3.95 -12.68 -3.76
N THR A 115 -4.27 -11.39 -3.69
CA THR A 115 -3.51 -10.33 -4.34
C THR A 115 -3.40 -9.14 -3.38
N ALA A 116 -2.23 -8.53 -3.32
CA ALA A 116 -1.98 -7.28 -2.60
C ALA A 116 -1.43 -6.22 -3.55
N GLY A 117 -1.85 -4.97 -3.35
CA GLY A 117 -1.31 -3.82 -4.07
C GLY A 117 -1.23 -2.60 -3.16
N THR A 118 -0.16 -1.82 -3.31
CA THR A 118 0.09 -0.63 -2.50
C THR A 118 0.61 0.50 -3.39
N SER A 119 0.18 1.73 -3.15
CA SER A 119 0.65 2.92 -3.88
C SER A 119 0.75 4.13 -2.94
N THR A 120 1.81 4.92 -3.10
CA THR A 120 2.11 6.05 -2.21
C THR A 120 2.90 7.16 -2.88
N GLY A 121 2.82 8.38 -2.33
CA GLY A 121 3.78 9.46 -2.55
C GLY A 121 4.93 9.45 -1.52
N GLY A 122 4.95 8.50 -0.60
CA GLY A 122 5.96 8.41 0.46
C GLY A 122 5.77 9.39 1.61
N MET A 123 6.86 9.78 2.24
CA MET A 123 6.90 10.71 3.37
C MET A 123 6.93 12.17 2.88
N PHE A 124 6.20 13.04 3.55
CA PHE A 124 6.26 14.48 3.30
C PHE A 124 7.67 15.03 3.53
N LYS A 125 8.15 15.87 2.62
CA LYS A 125 9.52 16.43 2.61
C LYS A 125 10.62 15.36 2.49
N LYS A 126 10.33 14.20 1.90
CA LYS A 126 11.38 13.22 1.61
C LYS A 126 12.47 13.82 0.72
N ARG A 127 13.70 13.36 0.88
CA ARG A 127 14.88 13.80 0.15
C ARG A 127 15.65 12.63 -0.42
N TRP A 128 16.60 12.93 -1.30
CA TRP A 128 17.60 11.99 -1.81
C TRP A 128 17.01 10.74 -2.47
N GLY A 129 15.80 10.86 -3.06
CA GLY A 129 15.11 9.71 -3.64
C GLY A 129 14.67 8.68 -2.61
N ARG A 130 14.31 9.11 -1.37
CA ARG A 130 13.86 8.20 -0.31
C ARG A 130 12.71 7.32 -0.78
N ILE A 131 12.88 6.03 -0.64
CA ILE A 131 11.88 4.99 -0.89
C ILE A 131 11.38 4.48 0.46
N GLY A 132 10.05 4.35 0.61
CA GLY A 132 9.40 3.76 1.77
C GLY A 132 9.16 2.26 1.59
N ASP A 133 8.31 1.71 2.45
CA ASP A 133 7.92 0.30 2.45
C ASP A 133 7.04 -0.10 1.25
N SER A 134 6.21 0.81 0.75
CA SER A 134 5.15 0.50 -0.21
C SER A 134 5.63 -0.23 -1.49
N PRO A 135 6.76 0.12 -2.14
CA PRO A 135 7.25 -0.61 -3.31
C PRO A 135 8.10 -1.84 -2.95
N VAL A 136 8.43 -2.05 -1.67
CA VAL A 136 9.30 -3.14 -1.23
C VAL A 136 8.45 -4.37 -0.90
N ILE A 137 8.55 -5.39 -1.76
CA ILE A 137 7.88 -6.68 -1.56
C ILE A 137 8.38 -7.32 -0.26
N GLY A 138 7.43 -7.72 0.58
CA GLY A 138 7.70 -8.23 1.93
C GLY A 138 7.66 -7.17 3.03
N ALA A 139 7.85 -5.89 2.71
CA ALA A 139 7.77 -4.80 3.68
C ALA A 139 6.39 -4.13 3.71
N GLY A 140 5.99 -3.50 2.62
CA GLY A 140 4.70 -2.79 2.49
C GLY A 140 3.63 -3.58 1.75
N THR A 141 4.03 -4.61 1.00
CA THR A 141 3.13 -5.40 0.15
C THR A 141 3.61 -6.85 0.12
N TYR A 142 2.70 -7.79 0.41
CA TYR A 142 2.98 -9.21 0.24
C TYR A 142 1.70 -10.02 0.02
N ALA A 143 1.76 -11.07 -0.79
CA ALA A 143 0.68 -12.04 -0.97
C ALA A 143 1.21 -13.45 -1.19
N ASP A 144 0.58 -14.44 -0.53
CA ASP A 144 0.85 -15.87 -0.69
C ASP A 144 -0.47 -16.63 -0.47
N ASN A 145 -0.94 -17.38 -1.48
CA ASN A 145 -2.17 -18.18 -1.41
C ASN A 145 -2.16 -19.22 -0.28
N ASN A 146 -0.98 -19.56 0.26
CA ASN A 146 -0.87 -20.45 1.43
C ASN A 146 -1.02 -19.71 2.76
N SER A 147 -1.17 -18.39 2.75
CA SER A 147 -1.26 -17.59 3.95
C SER A 147 -2.24 -16.41 3.82
N CYS A 148 -1.78 -15.22 3.53
CA CYS A 148 -2.59 -14.01 3.43
C CYS A 148 -2.06 -13.03 2.40
N ALA A 149 -2.85 -12.00 2.09
CA ALA A 149 -2.45 -10.80 1.37
C ALA A 149 -2.41 -9.62 2.34
N VAL A 150 -1.34 -8.81 2.30
CA VAL A 150 -1.08 -7.71 3.23
C VAL A 150 -0.66 -6.46 2.49
N SER A 151 -1.23 -5.31 2.87
CA SER A 151 -0.78 -3.98 2.45
C SER A 151 -0.63 -3.07 3.67
N CYS A 152 0.50 -2.37 3.75
CA CYS A 152 0.89 -1.60 4.91
C CYS A 152 0.89 -0.09 4.65
N THR A 153 0.80 0.69 5.73
CA THR A 153 0.93 2.14 5.74
C THR A 153 1.55 2.60 7.05
N GLY A 154 2.48 3.55 7.02
CA GLY A 154 3.08 4.07 8.25
C GLY A 154 4.45 4.67 8.05
N HIS A 155 5.30 4.56 9.06
CA HIS A 155 6.68 4.99 9.03
C HIS A 155 7.53 3.92 8.35
N GLY A 156 7.69 4.02 7.04
CA GLY A 156 8.22 3.00 6.15
C GLY A 156 9.55 2.35 6.57
N GLU A 157 10.41 3.12 7.22
CA GLU A 157 11.71 2.66 7.73
C GLU A 157 11.58 1.48 8.71
N TYR A 158 10.55 1.50 9.56
CA TYR A 158 10.27 0.39 10.48
C TYR A 158 9.67 -0.80 9.75
N PHE A 159 8.74 -0.55 8.83
CA PHE A 159 8.11 -1.60 8.02
C PHE A 159 9.13 -2.35 7.14
N ILE A 160 10.12 -1.63 6.59
CA ILE A 160 11.23 -2.24 5.83
C ILE A 160 12.10 -3.11 6.73
N ARG A 161 12.58 -2.56 7.86
CA ARG A 161 13.51 -3.27 8.75
C ARG A 161 12.93 -4.54 9.36
N HIS A 162 11.61 -4.56 9.60
CA HIS A 162 10.89 -5.69 10.18
C HIS A 162 10.21 -6.58 9.13
N ALA A 163 10.34 -6.28 7.82
CA ALA A 163 9.68 -7.01 6.74
C ALA A 163 8.19 -7.29 7.03
N VAL A 164 7.47 -6.25 7.49
CA VAL A 164 6.18 -6.34 8.18
C VAL A 164 5.14 -7.14 7.40
N ALA A 165 4.97 -6.89 6.10
CA ALA A 165 3.97 -7.58 5.30
C ALA A 165 4.27 -9.08 5.19
N PHE A 166 5.55 -9.44 5.05
CA PHE A 166 5.98 -10.85 5.04
C PHE A 166 5.84 -11.50 6.41
N ASP A 167 6.19 -10.81 7.51
CA ASP A 167 6.14 -11.39 8.86
C ASP A 167 4.71 -11.75 9.28
N VAL A 168 3.70 -10.92 8.94
CA VAL A 168 2.29 -11.29 9.14
C VAL A 168 1.96 -12.62 8.44
N CYS A 169 2.36 -12.77 7.18
CA CYS A 169 2.14 -13.99 6.42
C CYS A 169 2.95 -15.18 6.95
N ALA A 170 4.18 -14.94 7.42
CA ALA A 170 5.04 -15.96 8.02
C ALA A 170 4.47 -16.47 9.35
N ARG A 171 3.98 -15.59 10.21
CA ARG A 171 3.31 -15.97 11.48
C ARG A 171 2.08 -16.82 11.22
N TYR A 172 1.22 -16.40 10.28
CA TYR A 172 0.07 -17.21 9.84
C TYR A 172 0.52 -18.60 9.35
N LYS A 173 1.52 -18.65 8.46
CA LYS A 173 1.96 -19.85 7.77
C LYS A 173 2.72 -20.83 8.69
N TYR A 174 3.63 -20.32 9.52
CA TYR A 174 4.56 -21.14 10.29
C TYR A 174 4.15 -21.30 11.75
N LEU A 175 3.63 -20.24 12.39
CA LEU A 175 3.16 -20.28 13.78
C LEU A 175 1.69 -20.70 13.90
N LYS A 176 0.96 -20.77 12.77
CA LYS A 176 -0.46 -21.13 12.71
C LYS A 176 -1.36 -20.15 13.48
N GLU A 177 -0.91 -18.91 13.61
CA GLU A 177 -1.73 -17.84 14.16
C GLU A 177 -2.83 -17.44 13.17
N SER A 178 -3.98 -16.96 13.68
CA SER A 178 -4.96 -16.32 12.79
C SER A 178 -4.41 -14.99 12.22
N VAL A 179 -4.94 -14.54 11.11
CA VAL A 179 -4.47 -13.28 10.48
C VAL A 179 -4.67 -12.08 11.41
N GLU A 180 -5.71 -12.11 12.25
CA GLU A 180 -5.98 -11.08 13.26
C GLU A 180 -4.89 -11.07 14.33
N ILE A 181 -4.54 -12.23 14.88
CA ILE A 181 -3.50 -12.37 15.92
C ILE A 181 -2.15 -11.95 15.37
N ALA A 182 -1.78 -12.47 14.19
CA ALA A 182 -0.51 -12.14 13.53
C ALA A 182 -0.39 -10.63 13.26
N ALA A 183 -1.41 -10.03 12.67
CA ALA A 183 -1.43 -8.61 12.34
C ALA A 183 -1.41 -7.72 13.60
N ASP A 184 -2.20 -8.08 14.62
CA ASP A 184 -2.28 -7.34 15.87
C ASP A 184 -0.95 -7.36 16.63
N TYR A 185 -0.29 -8.52 16.71
CA TYR A 185 1.03 -8.66 17.32
C TYR A 185 2.05 -7.74 16.65
N ILE A 186 2.13 -7.75 15.33
CA ILE A 186 3.09 -6.92 14.60
C ILE A 186 2.84 -5.43 14.88
N ILE A 187 1.60 -4.97 14.80
CA ILE A 187 1.28 -3.55 14.97
C ILE A 187 1.38 -3.09 16.42
N HIS A 188 0.85 -3.87 17.36
CA HIS A 188 0.74 -3.42 18.75
C HIS A 188 1.86 -3.90 19.67
N THR A 189 2.63 -4.90 19.26
CA THR A 189 3.79 -5.39 20.03
C THR A 189 5.08 -5.06 19.35
N GLU A 190 5.35 -5.61 18.18
CA GLU A 190 6.64 -5.49 17.50
C GLU A 190 6.98 -4.05 17.10
N LEU A 191 6.08 -3.37 16.37
CA LEU A 191 6.30 -2.00 15.96
C LEU A 191 6.25 -1.00 17.12
N ASN A 192 5.34 -1.19 18.08
CA ASN A 192 5.24 -0.33 19.26
C ASN A 192 6.52 -0.34 20.09
N THR A 193 7.09 -1.51 20.34
CA THR A 193 8.34 -1.68 21.08
C THR A 193 9.50 -0.95 20.40
N ASN A 194 9.47 -0.85 19.08
CA ASN A 194 10.49 -0.21 18.27
C ASN A 194 10.16 1.25 17.88
N ALA A 195 9.17 1.87 18.52
CA ALA A 195 8.69 3.22 18.22
C ALA A 195 8.18 3.41 16.78
N GLY A 196 7.84 2.33 16.10
CA GLY A 196 7.19 2.34 14.79
C GLY A 196 5.70 2.65 14.92
N ASN A 197 5.18 3.43 13.98
CA ASN A 197 3.75 3.66 13.92
C ASN A 197 3.19 3.46 12.51
N GLY A 198 1.94 3.05 12.43
CA GLY A 198 1.24 2.81 11.19
C GLY A 198 0.10 1.84 11.36
N GLY A 199 -0.18 1.09 10.31
CA GLY A 199 -1.18 0.05 10.29
C GLY A 199 -1.09 -0.77 9.02
N LEU A 200 -1.93 -1.78 8.93
CA LEU A 200 -2.02 -2.62 7.76
C LEU A 200 -3.46 -3.09 7.52
N ILE A 201 -3.70 -3.55 6.33
CA ILE A 201 -4.88 -4.35 5.99
C ILE A 201 -4.42 -5.72 5.52
N ALA A 202 -5.12 -6.75 5.95
CA ALA A 202 -4.82 -8.13 5.57
C ALA A 202 -6.10 -8.93 5.33
N VAL A 203 -6.04 -9.88 4.40
CA VAL A 203 -7.05 -10.92 4.21
C VAL A 203 -6.35 -12.28 4.07
N ASP A 204 -6.84 -13.29 4.78
CA ASP A 204 -6.30 -14.64 4.65
C ASP A 204 -7.05 -15.46 3.56
N LYS A 205 -6.56 -16.66 3.30
CA LYS A 205 -7.15 -17.58 2.33
C LYS A 205 -8.54 -18.09 2.70
N LEU A 206 -9.00 -17.87 3.93
CA LEU A 206 -10.33 -18.24 4.41
C LEU A 206 -11.31 -17.06 4.37
N GLY A 207 -10.82 -15.83 4.05
CA GLY A 207 -11.61 -14.61 3.97
C GLY A 207 -11.68 -13.84 5.30
N ASN A 208 -10.90 -14.22 6.32
CA ASN A 208 -10.79 -13.43 7.54
C ASN A 208 -10.01 -12.14 7.27
N ILE A 209 -10.44 -11.03 7.87
CA ILE A 209 -9.93 -9.69 7.60
C ILE A 209 -9.33 -9.09 8.87
N ALA A 210 -8.10 -8.57 8.78
CA ALA A 210 -7.47 -7.82 9.84
C ALA A 210 -7.10 -6.40 9.37
N MET A 211 -7.33 -5.40 10.23
CA MET A 211 -7.06 -3.98 9.91
C MET A 211 -6.54 -3.23 11.15
N PRO A 212 -5.50 -3.72 11.85
CA PRO A 212 -4.94 -3.06 13.03
C PRO A 212 -4.13 -1.82 12.65
N TYR A 213 -4.05 -0.86 13.58
CA TYR A 213 -3.20 0.31 13.50
C TYR A 213 -2.89 0.87 14.88
N ASN A 214 -1.71 1.48 15.07
CA ASN A 214 -1.27 2.15 16.30
C ASN A 214 -1.04 3.66 16.12
N SER A 215 -1.40 4.20 14.95
CA SER A 215 -1.40 5.65 14.67
C SER A 215 -2.66 6.33 15.19
N GLY A 216 -2.75 7.65 15.04
CA GLY A 216 -3.94 8.44 15.45
C GLY A 216 -5.23 8.12 14.68
N GLY A 217 -5.14 7.39 13.58
CA GLY A 217 -6.27 6.92 12.76
C GLY A 217 -5.81 6.34 11.44
N MET A 218 -6.61 5.44 10.89
CA MET A 218 -6.40 4.84 9.58
C MET A 218 -7.73 4.76 8.84
N PHE A 219 -7.78 5.32 7.62
CA PHE A 219 -8.88 5.10 6.71
C PHE A 219 -8.86 3.66 6.24
N ARG A 220 -9.96 2.93 6.40
CA ARG A 220 -10.06 1.54 6.00
C ARG A 220 -11.49 1.16 5.67
N GLY A 221 -11.64 0.15 4.83
CA GLY A 221 -12.94 -0.40 4.48
C GLY A 221 -12.80 -1.82 3.95
N TYR A 222 -13.92 -2.51 3.91
CA TYR A 222 -14.01 -3.83 3.33
C TYR A 222 -15.28 -3.97 2.50
N LEU A 223 -15.21 -4.87 1.52
CA LEU A 223 -16.34 -5.40 0.77
C LEU A 223 -16.23 -6.92 0.83
N TYR A 224 -17.29 -7.59 1.29
CA TYR A 224 -17.28 -9.03 1.46
C TYR A 224 -18.57 -9.63 0.89
N LYS A 225 -18.42 -10.73 0.14
CA LYS A 225 -19.54 -11.53 -0.34
C LYS A 225 -19.27 -13.00 -0.04
N GLU A 226 -20.14 -13.66 0.69
CA GLU A 226 -20.05 -15.10 0.91
C GLU A 226 -20.27 -15.87 -0.39
N ARG A 227 -19.61 -17.02 -0.52
CA ARG A 227 -19.51 -17.77 -1.77
C ARG A 227 -20.88 -18.11 -2.38
N ASP A 228 -21.85 -18.48 -1.54
CA ASP A 228 -23.18 -18.94 -1.94
C ASP A 228 -24.30 -17.95 -1.58
N SER A 229 -23.96 -16.73 -1.20
CA SER A 229 -24.90 -15.68 -0.85
C SER A 229 -25.04 -14.63 -1.95
N SER A 230 -26.24 -14.07 -2.12
CA SER A 230 -26.46 -12.86 -2.90
C SER A 230 -26.01 -11.60 -2.14
N ASP A 231 -25.86 -11.70 -0.81
CA ASP A 231 -25.62 -10.56 0.06
C ASP A 231 -24.15 -10.12 0.04
N VAL A 232 -23.96 -8.82 -0.12
CA VAL A 232 -22.65 -8.17 -0.07
C VAL A 232 -22.56 -7.37 1.23
N LYS A 233 -21.63 -7.67 2.11
CA LYS A 233 -21.35 -6.91 3.33
C LYS A 233 -20.24 -5.90 3.06
N LYS A 234 -20.40 -4.68 3.54
CA LYS A 234 -19.37 -3.63 3.43
C LYS A 234 -19.27 -2.84 4.72
N GLY A 235 -18.09 -2.34 4.99
CA GLY A 235 -17.87 -1.44 6.11
C GLY A 235 -16.70 -0.50 5.84
N TYR A 236 -16.69 0.64 6.53
CA TYR A 236 -15.61 1.61 6.43
C TYR A 236 -15.44 2.36 7.75
N GLY A 237 -14.27 2.95 7.97
CA GLY A 237 -14.01 3.74 9.17
C GLY A 237 -12.65 4.43 9.14
N ILE A 238 -12.47 5.34 10.10
CA ILE A 238 -11.22 6.07 10.31
C ILE A 238 -10.68 5.82 11.72
N GLY A 239 -11.54 5.83 12.71
CA GLY A 239 -11.23 5.63 14.13
C GLY A 239 -11.43 4.17 14.58
N LYS A 240 -11.55 3.94 15.88
CA LYS A 240 -11.66 2.60 16.48
C LYS A 240 -12.88 1.79 16.01
N LYS A 241 -13.98 2.46 15.60
CA LYS A 241 -15.19 1.77 15.13
C LYS A 241 -15.28 1.79 13.60
N LEU A 242 -15.57 0.63 13.02
CA LEU A 242 -16.02 0.52 11.62
C LEU A 242 -17.53 0.81 11.59
N VAL A 243 -17.95 1.61 10.64
CA VAL A 243 -19.36 1.76 10.30
C VAL A 243 -19.71 0.62 9.36
N VAL A 244 -20.53 -0.31 9.82
CA VAL A 244 -21.11 -1.36 8.96
C VAL A 244 -22.27 -0.72 8.23
N ALA A 245 -22.18 -0.64 6.90
CA ALA A 245 -23.25 -0.10 6.10
C ALA A 245 -24.12 -1.28 5.60
N ASP A 246 -25.33 -1.35 6.09
CA ASP A 246 -26.35 -2.22 5.52
C ASP A 246 -26.71 -1.75 4.11
N PHE A 247 -26.97 -2.68 3.27
CA PHE A 247 -26.99 -2.72 1.82
C PHE A 247 -27.81 -1.67 1.07
N ILE A 248 -27.27 -1.27 -0.07
CA ILE A 248 -28.06 -0.88 -1.25
C ILE A 248 -28.33 -2.18 -2.02
N LYS A 249 -29.62 -2.52 -2.13
CA LYS A 249 -30.12 -3.57 -3.03
C LYS A 249 -29.83 -3.20 -4.48
#